data_87f208e708dfff3752eec2a1dab1dc4e
#
_entry.id   87f208e708dfff3752eec2a1dab1dc4e
#
_cell.length_a   1.000
_cell.length_b   1.000
_cell.length_c   1.000
_cell.angle_alpha   90.00
_cell.angle_beta   90.00
_cell.angle_gamma   90.00
#
_symmetry.space_group_name_H-M   'P 1'
#
loop_
_entity.id
_entity.type
_entity.pdbx_description
1 polymer ?
#
loop_
_entity_poly.entity_id
_entity_poly.type
_entity_poly.pdbx_seq_one_letter_code
_entity_poly.pdbx_strand_id
1 'polypeptide(L)' 'MAFNDGDLVKLKSGGPVMTVEATDGTDIYCMWFIDHKVEKGVFREPTLEAYNEPSRR' A
#
# COMPACT_ATOMS: atom_id res chain seq x y z
N MET A 1 -9.84 -9.89 -4.39
CA MET A 1 -8.74 -9.64 -5.10
C MET A 1 -7.59 -9.31 -4.27
N ALA A 2 -6.49 -9.87 -4.50
CA ALA A 2 -5.32 -9.66 -3.71
C ALA A 2 -4.39 -8.69 -4.41
N PHE A 3 -3.60 -8.01 -3.62
CA PHE A 3 -2.56 -7.15 -4.17
C PHE A 3 -1.30 -7.96 -4.36
N ASN A 4 -0.44 -7.52 -5.25
CA ASN A 4 0.84 -8.17 -5.51
C ASN A 4 1.95 -7.34 -4.90
N ASP A 5 3.06 -8.02 -4.61
CA ASP A 5 4.24 -7.32 -4.10
C ASP A 5 4.63 -6.23 -5.09
N GLY A 6 4.91 -5.07 -4.57
CA GLY A 6 5.28 -3.95 -5.41
C GLY A 6 4.13 -3.07 -5.86
N ASP A 7 2.90 -3.49 -5.63
CA ASP A 7 1.75 -2.67 -5.99
C ASP A 7 1.71 -1.42 -5.15
N LEU A 8 1.16 -0.35 -5.73
CA LEU A 8 0.94 0.88 -4.98
C LEU A 8 -0.49 0.88 -4.48
N VAL A 9 -0.66 1.17 -3.21
CA VAL A 9 -1.97 1.17 -2.58
C VAL A 9 -2.06 2.35 -1.62
N LYS A 10 -3.27 2.62 -1.18
CA LYS A 10 -3.47 3.59 -0.12
C LYS A 10 -4.71 3.18 0.64
N LEU A 11 -4.87 3.72 1.83
CA LEU A 11 -6.07 3.47 2.61
C LEU A 11 -7.25 4.14 1.94
N LYS A 12 -8.39 3.48 1.96
CA LYS A 12 -9.59 4.06 1.37
C LYS A 12 -9.97 5.36 2.05
N SER A 13 -9.61 5.52 3.30
CA SER A 13 -9.91 6.75 4.05
C SER A 13 -8.92 7.86 3.77
N GLY A 14 -7.91 7.61 2.98
CA GLY A 14 -6.90 8.62 2.67
C GLY A 14 -5.57 8.26 3.27
N GLY A 15 -4.60 9.15 3.14
CA GLY A 15 -3.29 8.92 3.69
C GLY A 15 -2.25 8.79 2.60
N PRO A 16 -1.03 8.41 2.96
CA PRO A 16 0.05 8.34 1.99
C PRO A 16 -0.09 7.13 1.08
N VAL A 17 0.51 7.23 -0.10
CA VAL A 17 0.61 6.09 -0.99
C VAL A 17 1.66 5.16 -0.42
N MET A 18 1.35 3.87 -0.43
CA MET A 18 2.23 2.86 0.14
C MET A 18 2.55 1.81 -0.90
N THR A 19 3.63 1.09 -0.67
CA THR A 19 4.02 -0.01 -1.54
C THR A 19 3.77 -1.31 -0.80
N VAL A 20 3.16 -2.27 -1.47
CA VAL A 20 2.93 -3.58 -0.88
C VAL A 20 4.26 -4.31 -0.82
N GLU A 21 4.65 -4.70 0.37
CA GLU A 21 5.89 -5.42 0.57
C GLU A 21 5.66 -6.93 0.50
N ALA A 22 4.57 -7.38 1.08
CA ALA A 22 4.25 -8.79 1.11
C ALA A 22 2.78 -8.94 1.45
N THR A 23 2.23 -10.11 1.24
CA THR A 23 0.85 -10.39 1.61
C THR A 23 0.80 -11.73 2.34
N ASP A 24 -0.16 -11.83 3.25
CA ASP A 24 -0.38 -13.06 3.99
C ASP A 24 -1.88 -13.18 4.19
N GLY A 25 -2.54 -13.91 3.28
CA GLY A 25 -3.99 -13.97 3.32
C GLY A 25 -4.57 -12.60 3.08
N THR A 26 -5.34 -12.09 4.01
CA THR A 26 -5.92 -10.76 3.88
C THR A 26 -5.07 -9.70 4.56
N ASP A 27 -3.95 -10.07 5.16
CA ASP A 27 -3.05 -9.11 5.78
C ASP A 27 -2.06 -8.62 4.75
N ILE A 28 -2.03 -7.32 4.53
CA ILE A 28 -1.20 -6.71 3.51
C ILE A 28 -0.12 -5.91 4.22
N TYR A 29 1.13 -6.30 4.00
CA TYR A 29 2.25 -5.61 4.61
C TYR A 29 2.68 -4.50 3.68
N CYS A 30 2.59 -3.26 4.15
CA CYS A 30 2.88 -2.10 3.34
C CYS A 30 4.01 -1.29 3.93
N MET A 31 4.68 -0.55 3.07
CA MET A 31 5.73 0.37 3.52
C MET A 31 5.54 1.68 2.79
N TRP A 32 5.94 2.76 3.42
CA TRP A 32 5.87 4.07 2.81
C TRP A 32 7.01 4.90 3.34
N PHE A 33 7.23 6.02 2.65
CA PHE A 33 8.37 6.86 2.95
C PHE A 33 7.87 8.19 3.50
N ILE A 34 8.37 8.59 4.63
CA ILE A 34 7.99 9.86 5.22
C ILE A 34 9.18 10.46 5.96
N ASP A 35 9.43 11.74 5.74
CA ASP A 35 10.52 12.45 6.40
C ASP A 35 11.85 11.72 6.30
N HIS A 36 12.14 11.21 5.10
CA HIS A 36 13.39 10.50 4.84
C HIS A 36 13.51 9.20 5.61
N LYS A 37 12.40 8.67 6.08
CA LYS A 37 12.38 7.39 6.78
C LYS A 37 11.38 6.46 6.15
N VAL A 38 11.66 5.18 6.21
CA VAL A 38 10.72 4.17 5.75
C VAL A 38 9.90 3.72 6.95
N GLU A 39 8.59 3.79 6.81
CA GLU A 39 7.66 3.29 7.82
C GLU A 39 6.95 2.08 7.26
N LYS A 40 6.55 1.18 8.12
CA LYS A 40 5.87 -0.04 7.72
C LYS A 40 4.64 -0.28 8.56
N GLY A 41 3.69 -0.97 8.00
CA GLY A 41 2.49 -1.35 8.74
C GLY A 41 1.79 -2.50 8.07
N VAL A 42 0.84 -3.08 8.79
CA VAL A 42 0.03 -4.17 8.28
C VAL A 42 -1.40 -3.70 8.23
N PHE A 43 -2.07 -3.93 7.10
CA PHE A 43 -3.45 -3.50 6.92
C PHE A 43 -4.26 -4.65 6.36
N ARG A 44 -5.56 -4.64 6.65
CA ARG A 44 -6.45 -5.64 6.09
C ARG A 44 -6.81 -5.25 4.67
N GLU A 45 -6.86 -6.23 3.81
CA GLU A 45 -7.12 -5.98 2.41
C GLU A 45 -8.33 -5.08 2.15
N PRO A 46 -9.46 -5.26 2.84
CA PRO A 46 -10.63 -4.43 2.56
C PRO A 46 -10.45 -2.95 2.86
N THR A 47 -9.41 -2.57 3.62
CA THR A 47 -9.20 -1.17 3.94
C THR A 47 -8.33 -0.46 2.94
N LEU A 48 -7.81 -1.19 1.95
CA LEU A 48 -6.90 -0.63 0.97
C LEU A 48 -7.54 -0.56 -0.39
N GLU A 49 -7.05 0.35 -1.20
CA GLU A 49 -7.46 0.43 -2.59
C GLU A 49 -6.22 0.62 -3.44
N ALA A 50 -6.28 0.12 -4.67
CA ALA A 50 -5.16 0.27 -5.58
C ALA A 50 -4.98 1.75 -5.92
N TYR A 51 -3.74 2.17 -6.01
CA TYR A 51 -3.44 3.55 -6.35
C TYR A 51 -2.91 3.60 -7.78
N ASN A 52 -3.55 4.41 -8.60
CA ASN A 52 -3.12 4.62 -9.96
C ASN A 52 -2.50 5.99 -10.07
N GLU A 53 -1.28 6.01 -10.58
CA GLU A 53 -0.58 7.25 -10.73
C GLU A 53 -0.86 7.82 -12.09
N PRO A 54 -1.68 8.84 -12.21
CA PRO A 54 -2.11 9.31 -13.53
C PRO A 54 -0.99 9.87 -14.38
N SER A 55 0.06 10.33 -13.77
CA SER A 55 1.13 10.93 -14.55
C SER A 55 2.19 9.97 -15.00
N ARG A 56 2.02 8.70 -14.65
CA ARG A 56 3.00 7.76 -15.09
C ARG A 56 2.90 7.52 -16.55
N ARG A 57 3.98 7.35 -17.12
CA ARG A 57 3.83 7.11 -18.49
C ARG A 57 4.99 6.61 -19.08
#